data_8467a56ae9cd2f924da36e4da3ee527c
#
_entry.id   8467a56ae9cd2f924da36e4da3ee527c
#
_cell.length_a   1.000
_cell.length_b   1.000
_cell.length_c   1.000
_cell.angle_alpha   90.00
_cell.angle_beta   90.00
_cell.angle_gamma   90.00
#
_symmetry.space_group_name_H-M   'P 1'
#
loop_
_entity.id
_entity.type
_entity.pdbx_description
1 polymer ?
#
loop_
_entity_poly.entity_id
_entity_poly.type
_entity_poly.pdbx_seq_one_letter_code
_entity_poly.pdbx_strand_id
1 'polypeptide(L)'
;MTIVDRGRDGYPDTLLRLADPPERLHVRGRLPDAPAIAVVGSRRCTRYGASLARTMARSIGDAGWTVVSGLARGIDTAAHLGALDAGARTVAVLGCGIDRWYPASNRQLGESILVDGAVVSEYGPGTEPAPWRFPARNRIIVGLVSAVIVVEAAERSGALITARLAMEYGVDLFAVPGDLDRETSRGTNRLISDGAHPIVAAGEVVEALERVVGPAGPRPHRLAPLLDGPMFVHEIAASLDLTIGEAARRIGEWELAGLVRLVGGMVEPVR
;
A
#
# COMPACT_ATOMS: atom_id res chain seq x y z
N MET A 1 -14.15 -4.20 14.09
CA MET A 1 -14.06 -5.26 13.08
C MET A 1 -15.37 -5.28 12.33
N THR A 2 -15.32 -5.16 11.03
CA THR A 2 -16.48 -5.20 10.12
C THR A 2 -16.37 -6.43 9.24
N ILE A 3 -17.49 -7.02 8.89
CA ILE A 3 -17.56 -8.10 7.91
C ILE A 3 -18.21 -7.52 6.65
N VAL A 4 -17.58 -7.76 5.51
CA VAL A 4 -18.05 -7.28 4.21
C VAL A 4 -18.22 -8.49 3.29
N ASP A 5 -19.46 -8.77 2.93
CA ASP A 5 -19.80 -9.90 2.06
C ASP A 5 -19.83 -9.46 0.59
N ARG A 6 -19.46 -10.36 -0.32
CA ARG A 6 -19.51 -10.14 -1.77
C ARG A 6 -20.91 -9.70 -2.22
N GLY A 7 -20.94 -8.63 -3.03
CA GLY A 7 -22.20 -8.05 -3.51
C GLY A 7 -22.97 -7.20 -2.49
N ARG A 8 -22.31 -6.84 -1.37
CA ARG A 8 -22.86 -5.90 -0.39
C ARG A 8 -22.03 -4.62 -0.39
N ASP A 9 -22.63 -3.54 0.10
CA ASP A 9 -21.97 -2.23 0.23
C ASP A 9 -20.65 -2.34 1.00
N GLY A 10 -19.63 -1.65 0.50
CA GLY A 10 -18.29 -1.68 1.06
C GLY A 10 -17.40 -2.84 0.61
N TYR A 11 -17.92 -3.78 -0.20
CA TYR A 11 -17.07 -4.78 -0.84
C TYR A 11 -16.31 -4.16 -2.01
N PRO A 12 -14.97 -4.29 -2.07
CA PRO A 12 -14.19 -3.70 -3.17
C PRO A 12 -14.54 -4.33 -4.52
N ASP A 13 -15.10 -3.56 -5.44
CA ASP A 13 -15.48 -4.04 -6.78
C ASP A 13 -14.27 -4.61 -7.55
N THR A 14 -13.09 -4.09 -7.28
CA THR A 14 -11.84 -4.57 -7.88
C THR A 14 -11.56 -6.05 -7.60
N LEU A 15 -12.08 -6.61 -6.51
CA LEU A 15 -11.96 -8.04 -6.21
C LEU A 15 -12.82 -8.92 -7.12
N LEU A 16 -13.85 -8.37 -7.78
CA LEU A 16 -14.74 -9.13 -8.66
C LEU A 16 -14.05 -9.58 -9.96
N ARG A 17 -12.87 -9.01 -10.29
CA ARG A 17 -12.05 -9.46 -11.43
C ARG A 17 -11.34 -10.79 -11.18
N LEU A 18 -11.24 -11.23 -9.92
CA LEU A 18 -10.63 -12.51 -9.58
C LEU A 18 -11.52 -13.66 -10.05
N ALA A 19 -10.92 -14.76 -10.50
CA ALA A 19 -11.66 -15.98 -10.83
C ALA A 19 -12.37 -16.59 -9.61
N ASP A 20 -11.75 -16.41 -8.43
CA ASP A 20 -12.29 -16.83 -7.12
C ASP A 20 -12.23 -15.66 -6.14
N PRO A 21 -13.17 -14.69 -6.24
CA PRO A 21 -13.23 -13.58 -5.30
C PRO A 21 -13.67 -14.08 -3.94
N PRO A 22 -13.07 -13.57 -2.83
CA PRO A 22 -13.47 -13.97 -1.48
C PRO A 22 -14.96 -13.67 -1.26
N GLU A 23 -15.70 -14.64 -0.77
CA GLU A 23 -17.14 -14.44 -0.46
C GLU A 23 -17.32 -13.45 0.69
N ARG A 24 -16.32 -13.40 1.56
CA ARG A 24 -16.33 -12.56 2.77
C ARG A 24 -14.96 -12.01 3.04
N LEU A 25 -14.91 -10.74 3.45
CA LEU A 25 -13.74 -10.10 4.02
C LEU A 25 -14.01 -9.70 5.46
N HIS A 26 -13.10 -10.07 6.34
CA HIS A 26 -13.00 -9.52 7.68
C HIS A 26 -12.07 -8.30 7.61
N VAL A 27 -12.55 -7.14 8.06
CA VAL A 27 -11.83 -5.87 7.98
C VAL A 27 -11.68 -5.28 9.37
N ARG A 28 -10.46 -4.89 9.73
CA ARG A 28 -10.15 -4.00 10.86
C ARG A 28 -9.62 -2.70 10.31
N GLY A 29 -10.09 -1.58 10.83
CA GLY A 29 -9.82 -0.25 10.24
C GLY A 29 -10.79 0.05 9.11
N ARG A 30 -10.40 0.97 8.22
CA ARG A 30 -11.21 1.40 7.08
C ARG A 30 -10.46 1.16 5.78
N LEU A 31 -11.07 0.42 4.86
CA LEU A 31 -10.55 0.29 3.50
C LEU A 31 -10.55 1.67 2.85
N PRO A 32 -9.44 2.08 2.23
CA PRO A 32 -9.36 3.36 1.54
C PRO A 32 -10.13 3.31 0.22
N ASP A 33 -10.75 4.44 -0.12
CA ASP A 33 -11.42 4.65 -1.40
C ASP A 33 -10.43 5.06 -2.52
N ALA A 34 -9.16 5.31 -2.16
CA ALA A 34 -8.11 5.70 -3.10
C ALA A 34 -7.56 4.50 -3.88
N PRO A 35 -7.10 4.70 -5.12
CA PRO A 35 -6.42 3.66 -5.86
C PRO A 35 -5.18 3.15 -5.10
N ALA A 36 -4.83 1.90 -5.32
CA ALA A 36 -3.83 1.24 -4.51
C ALA A 36 -2.76 0.55 -5.37
N ILE A 37 -1.54 0.49 -4.82
CA ILE A 37 -0.38 -0.17 -5.41
C ILE A 37 0.15 -1.22 -4.43
N ALA A 38 0.38 -2.44 -4.91
CA ALA A 38 1.03 -3.46 -4.10
C ALA A 38 2.56 -3.34 -4.18
N VAL A 39 3.22 -3.40 -3.03
CA VAL A 39 4.68 -3.50 -2.95
C VAL A 39 5.01 -4.80 -2.23
N VAL A 40 5.60 -5.74 -2.95
CA VAL A 40 5.85 -7.11 -2.46
C VAL A 40 7.27 -7.57 -2.78
N GLY A 41 7.72 -8.64 -2.12
CA GLY A 41 9.03 -9.20 -2.41
C GLY A 41 9.49 -10.26 -1.42
N SER A 42 10.80 -10.46 -1.38
CA SER A 42 11.46 -11.46 -0.55
C SER A 42 11.23 -11.23 0.95
N ARG A 43 10.90 -12.30 1.67
CA ARG A 43 10.89 -12.31 3.15
C ARG A 43 12.31 -12.27 3.73
N ARG A 44 13.32 -12.58 2.93
CA ARG A 44 14.75 -12.56 3.24
C ARG A 44 15.45 -11.57 2.32
N CYS A 45 14.92 -10.36 2.23
CA CYS A 45 15.49 -9.30 1.40
C CYS A 45 16.83 -8.81 1.94
N THR A 46 17.58 -8.16 1.07
CA THR A 46 18.78 -7.43 1.46
C THR A 46 18.42 -6.13 2.20
N ARG A 47 19.40 -5.54 2.89
CA ARG A 47 19.22 -4.19 3.48
C ARG A 47 18.92 -3.15 2.38
N TYR A 48 19.54 -3.29 1.22
CA TYR A 48 19.29 -2.44 0.07
C TYR A 48 17.85 -2.58 -0.41
N GLY A 49 17.36 -3.81 -0.63
CA GLY A 49 15.98 -4.04 -1.06
C GLY A 49 14.94 -3.52 -0.06
N ALA A 50 15.20 -3.69 1.25
CA ALA A 50 14.32 -3.15 2.28
C ALA A 50 14.30 -1.61 2.27
N SER A 51 15.47 -0.95 2.15
CA SER A 51 15.56 0.51 2.03
C SER A 51 14.84 1.01 0.78
N LEU A 52 15.04 0.35 -0.35
CA LEU A 52 14.42 0.68 -1.62
C LEU A 52 12.90 0.56 -1.56
N ALA A 53 12.39 -0.56 -1.03
CA ALA A 53 10.95 -0.77 -0.83
C ALA A 53 10.32 0.32 0.04
N ARG A 54 11.00 0.70 1.14
CA ARG A 54 10.55 1.78 2.04
C ARG A 54 10.51 3.12 1.33
N THR A 55 11.56 3.47 0.58
CA THR A 55 11.63 4.73 -0.19
C THR A 55 10.53 4.78 -1.24
N MET A 56 10.37 3.74 -2.05
CA MET A 56 9.32 3.70 -3.08
C MET A 56 7.92 3.75 -2.48
N ALA A 57 7.65 2.97 -1.42
CA ALA A 57 6.36 2.98 -0.76
C ALA A 57 6.04 4.34 -0.13
N ARG A 58 7.06 5.07 0.38
CA ARG A 58 6.91 6.45 0.83
C ARG A 58 6.52 7.35 -0.34
N SER A 59 7.25 7.32 -1.47
CA SER A 59 6.94 8.13 -2.66
C SER A 59 5.54 7.83 -3.21
N ILE A 60 5.14 6.55 -3.25
CA ILE A 60 3.80 6.10 -3.65
C ILE A 60 2.74 6.70 -2.71
N GLY A 61 2.97 6.61 -1.41
CA GLY A 61 2.11 7.22 -0.40
C GLY A 61 2.07 8.74 -0.51
N ASP A 62 3.22 9.38 -0.72
CA ASP A 62 3.34 10.82 -0.93
C ASP A 62 2.60 11.29 -2.20
N ALA A 63 2.49 10.47 -3.22
CA ALA A 63 1.72 10.74 -4.44
C ALA A 63 0.20 10.50 -4.28
N GLY A 64 -0.26 9.91 -3.18
CA GLY A 64 -1.69 9.73 -2.88
C GLY A 64 -2.24 8.32 -3.08
N TRP A 65 -1.43 7.36 -3.53
CA TRP A 65 -1.85 5.96 -3.57
C TRP A 65 -1.84 5.30 -2.19
N THR A 66 -2.72 4.35 -2.02
CA THR A 66 -2.67 3.42 -0.89
C THR A 66 -1.63 2.32 -1.18
N VAL A 67 -0.77 2.01 -0.22
CA VAL A 67 0.15 0.87 -0.33
C VAL A 67 -0.51 -0.39 0.21
N VAL A 68 -0.54 -1.45 -0.58
CA VAL A 68 -1.05 -2.77 -0.17
C VAL A 68 0.09 -3.76 -0.07
N SER A 69 0.14 -4.55 1.00
CA SER A 69 1.12 -5.63 1.13
C SER A 69 0.62 -6.74 2.07
N GLY A 70 1.44 -7.74 2.31
CA GLY A 70 1.05 -8.95 3.04
C GLY A 70 1.47 -9.02 4.50
N LEU A 71 2.01 -7.95 5.07
CA LEU A 71 2.53 -7.92 6.44
C LEU A 71 3.61 -9.00 6.74
N ALA A 72 4.21 -9.60 5.72
CA ALA A 72 5.31 -10.55 5.89
C ALA A 72 6.60 -9.82 6.30
N ARG A 73 7.62 -10.59 6.74
CA ARG A 73 8.96 -10.04 6.95
C ARG A 73 9.54 -9.52 5.65
N GLY A 74 10.56 -8.67 5.71
CA GLY A 74 11.31 -8.21 4.56
C GLY A 74 10.61 -7.09 3.81
N ILE A 75 10.39 -7.25 2.51
CA ILE A 75 9.86 -6.21 1.64
C ILE A 75 8.48 -5.72 2.09
N ASP A 76 7.57 -6.61 2.47
CA ASP A 76 6.22 -6.23 2.92
C ASP A 76 6.28 -5.30 4.15
N THR A 77 7.14 -5.66 5.14
CA THR A 77 7.38 -4.83 6.32
C THR A 77 7.91 -3.45 5.92
N ALA A 78 8.90 -3.40 5.03
CA ALA A 78 9.51 -2.14 4.58
C ALA A 78 8.51 -1.27 3.81
N ALA A 79 7.66 -1.88 3.00
CA ALA A 79 6.60 -1.19 2.25
C ALA A 79 5.58 -0.53 3.19
N HIS A 80 5.08 -1.25 4.19
CA HIS A 80 4.16 -0.66 5.17
C HIS A 80 4.80 0.48 5.96
N LEU A 81 6.06 0.31 6.39
CA LEU A 81 6.79 1.38 7.08
C LEU A 81 6.96 2.61 6.20
N GLY A 82 7.30 2.45 4.91
CA GLY A 82 7.41 3.56 3.97
C GLY A 82 6.11 4.33 3.80
N ALA A 83 4.97 3.63 3.67
CA ALA A 83 3.66 4.26 3.61
C ALA A 83 3.33 5.04 4.91
N LEU A 84 3.64 4.45 6.07
CA LEU A 84 3.44 5.12 7.37
C LEU A 84 4.36 6.36 7.53
N ASP A 85 5.60 6.30 7.04
CA ASP A 85 6.52 7.45 7.02
C ASP A 85 5.95 8.64 6.19
N ALA A 86 5.26 8.34 5.09
CA ALA A 86 4.55 9.32 4.28
C ALA A 86 3.25 9.82 4.94
N GLY A 87 2.84 9.20 6.04
CA GLY A 87 1.52 9.40 6.58
C GLY A 87 0.39 8.90 5.69
N ALA A 88 0.71 8.04 4.73
CA ALA A 88 -0.25 7.50 3.80
C ALA A 88 -0.96 6.26 4.37
N ARG A 89 -2.14 5.97 3.82
CA ARG A 89 -2.88 4.77 4.15
C ARG A 89 -2.18 3.54 3.61
N THR A 90 -2.21 2.47 4.39
CA THR A 90 -1.71 1.18 3.93
C THR A 90 -2.65 0.06 4.37
N VAL A 91 -2.75 -0.98 3.53
CA VAL A 91 -3.61 -2.14 3.76
C VAL A 91 -2.77 -3.39 3.87
N ALA A 92 -2.88 -4.05 5.01
CA ALA A 92 -2.26 -5.35 5.24
C ALA A 92 -3.27 -6.48 4.97
N VAL A 93 -2.97 -7.36 4.04
CA VAL A 93 -3.79 -8.55 3.77
C VAL A 93 -3.18 -9.74 4.49
N LEU A 94 -3.95 -10.45 5.32
CA LEU A 94 -3.46 -11.55 6.13
C LEU A 94 -3.77 -12.92 5.51
N GLY A 95 -2.88 -13.90 5.74
CA GLY A 95 -3.11 -15.31 5.44
C GLY A 95 -3.49 -16.14 6.69
N CYS A 96 -4.12 -15.51 7.67
CA CYS A 96 -4.59 -16.13 8.92
C CYS A 96 -5.82 -15.34 9.43
N GLY A 97 -6.39 -15.75 10.54
CA GLY A 97 -7.51 -15.06 11.17
C GLY A 97 -7.22 -13.59 11.41
N ILE A 98 -8.24 -12.76 11.20
CA ILE A 98 -8.18 -11.29 11.31
C ILE A 98 -7.73 -10.80 12.70
N ASP A 99 -7.85 -11.62 13.71
CA ASP A 99 -7.46 -11.39 15.10
C ASP A 99 -6.01 -11.80 15.40
N ARG A 100 -5.30 -12.39 14.42
CA ARG A 100 -3.96 -12.95 14.59
C ARG A 100 -2.90 -12.18 13.84
N TRP A 101 -1.80 -11.90 14.51
CA TRP A 101 -0.64 -11.27 13.89
C TRP A 101 0.37 -12.34 13.45
N TYR A 102 0.60 -12.42 12.14
CA TYR A 102 1.63 -13.30 11.60
C TYR A 102 2.48 -12.58 10.54
N PRO A 103 3.82 -12.51 10.73
CA PRO A 103 4.56 -12.98 11.90
C PRO A 103 4.24 -12.16 13.16
N ALA A 104 4.36 -12.77 14.34
CA ALA A 104 4.11 -12.08 15.62
C ALA A 104 5.02 -10.85 15.84
N SER A 105 6.23 -10.86 15.24
CA SER A 105 7.15 -9.71 15.24
C SER A 105 6.58 -8.45 14.59
N ASN A 106 5.60 -8.57 13.70
CA ASN A 106 4.98 -7.45 12.99
C ASN A 106 3.67 -6.97 13.65
N ARG A 107 3.38 -7.42 14.88
CA ARG A 107 2.19 -6.99 15.62
C ARG A 107 2.13 -5.47 15.76
N GLN A 108 3.20 -4.85 16.22
CA GLN A 108 3.23 -3.40 16.43
C GLN A 108 3.01 -2.64 15.10
N LEU A 109 3.62 -3.11 14.00
CA LEU A 109 3.39 -2.56 12.68
C LEU A 109 1.92 -2.70 12.26
N GLY A 110 1.31 -3.88 12.47
CA GLY A 110 -0.10 -4.10 12.19
C GLY A 110 -1.03 -3.17 13.00
N GLU A 111 -0.71 -2.92 14.26
CA GLU A 111 -1.43 -1.96 15.11
C GLU A 111 -1.24 -0.51 14.61
N SER A 112 -0.03 -0.14 14.13
CA SER A 112 0.20 1.18 13.52
C SER A 112 -0.56 1.37 12.22
N ILE A 113 -0.71 0.33 11.40
CA ILE A 113 -1.52 0.36 10.18
C ILE A 113 -2.99 0.70 10.48
N LEU A 114 -3.52 0.18 11.58
CA LEU A 114 -4.92 0.38 11.96
C LEU A 114 -5.26 1.82 12.40
N VAL A 115 -4.28 2.68 12.58
CA VAL A 115 -4.54 4.10 12.97
C VAL A 115 -5.29 4.84 11.87
N ASP A 116 -4.94 4.62 10.59
CA ASP A 116 -5.61 5.28 9.44
C ASP A 116 -5.76 4.35 8.21
N GLY A 117 -5.31 3.11 8.30
CA GLY A 117 -5.41 2.11 7.24
C GLY A 117 -6.33 0.96 7.60
N ALA A 118 -6.05 -0.20 7.00
CA ALA A 118 -6.82 -1.41 7.25
C ALA A 118 -5.97 -2.67 7.32
N VAL A 119 -6.47 -3.63 8.06
CA VAL A 119 -6.03 -5.02 8.03
C VAL A 119 -7.20 -5.86 7.54
N VAL A 120 -6.94 -6.71 6.55
CA VAL A 120 -7.96 -7.49 5.85
C VAL A 120 -7.61 -8.96 5.87
N SER A 121 -8.60 -9.81 6.05
CA SER A 121 -8.45 -11.25 5.91
C SER A 121 -9.73 -11.90 5.37
N GLU A 122 -9.57 -12.91 4.53
CA GLU A 122 -10.66 -13.82 4.16
C GLU A 122 -11.00 -14.78 5.31
N TYR A 123 -10.08 -14.92 6.27
CA TYR A 123 -10.22 -15.87 7.38
C TYR A 123 -10.76 -15.19 8.62
N GLY A 124 -11.83 -15.79 9.18
CA GLY A 124 -12.44 -15.34 10.42
C GLY A 124 -11.53 -15.49 11.65
N PRO A 125 -11.93 -14.88 12.79
CA PRO A 125 -11.21 -14.98 14.03
C PRO A 125 -10.90 -16.44 14.44
N GLY A 126 -9.77 -16.64 15.10
CA GLY A 126 -9.30 -17.95 15.55
C GLY A 126 -8.61 -18.80 14.49
N THR A 127 -8.64 -18.41 13.20
CA THR A 127 -8.02 -19.22 12.14
C THR A 127 -6.49 -19.15 12.20
N GLU A 128 -5.84 -20.31 12.42
CA GLU A 128 -4.38 -20.41 12.52
C GLU A 128 -3.69 -20.14 11.16
N PRO A 129 -2.48 -19.57 11.16
CA PRO A 129 -1.68 -19.46 9.96
C PRO A 129 -1.32 -20.85 9.42
N ALA A 130 -1.44 -21.05 8.11
CA ALA A 130 -1.03 -22.27 7.45
C ALA A 130 -0.25 -21.96 6.15
N PRO A 131 0.77 -22.75 5.78
CA PRO A 131 1.65 -22.45 4.64
C PRO A 131 0.90 -22.18 3.33
N TRP A 132 -0.15 -22.92 3.05
CA TRP A 132 -0.97 -22.79 1.83
C TRP A 132 -1.85 -21.55 1.80
N ARG A 133 -2.18 -20.95 2.95
CA ARG A 133 -3.02 -19.74 3.04
C ARG A 133 -2.28 -18.49 2.56
N PHE A 134 -0.96 -18.45 2.66
CA PHE A 134 -0.19 -17.30 2.21
C PHE A 134 -0.20 -17.12 0.69
N PRO A 135 0.03 -18.17 -0.13
CA PRO A 135 -0.18 -18.09 -1.57
C PRO A 135 -1.64 -17.77 -1.95
N ALA A 136 -2.61 -18.42 -1.31
CA ALA A 136 -4.03 -18.18 -1.58
C ALA A 136 -4.43 -16.73 -1.31
N ARG A 137 -3.92 -16.12 -0.22
CA ARG A 137 -4.15 -14.73 0.13
C ARG A 137 -3.65 -13.75 -0.94
N ASN A 138 -2.58 -14.08 -1.68
CA ASN A 138 -1.95 -13.14 -2.62
C ASN A 138 -2.92 -12.68 -3.72
N ARG A 139 -3.93 -13.50 -4.08
CA ARG A 139 -4.98 -13.08 -5.02
C ARG A 139 -5.75 -11.86 -4.51
N ILE A 140 -5.95 -11.76 -3.20
CA ILE A 140 -6.64 -10.61 -2.60
C ILE A 140 -5.74 -9.36 -2.69
N ILE A 141 -4.42 -9.48 -2.47
CA ILE A 141 -3.49 -8.37 -2.69
C ILE A 141 -3.63 -7.85 -4.12
N VAL A 142 -3.53 -8.75 -5.11
CA VAL A 142 -3.65 -8.40 -6.54
C VAL A 142 -5.03 -7.82 -6.86
N GLY A 143 -6.08 -8.40 -6.29
CA GLY A 143 -7.45 -7.93 -6.51
C GLY A 143 -7.72 -6.52 -5.99
N LEU A 144 -6.97 -6.05 -5.00
CA LEU A 144 -7.16 -4.73 -4.38
C LEU A 144 -6.38 -3.59 -5.07
N VAL A 145 -5.51 -3.86 -6.05
CA VAL A 145 -4.55 -2.87 -6.55
C VAL A 145 -4.62 -2.69 -8.06
N SER A 146 -4.17 -1.53 -8.53
CA SER A 146 -4.02 -1.24 -9.96
C SER A 146 -2.68 -1.73 -10.52
N ALA A 147 -1.64 -1.82 -9.68
CA ALA A 147 -0.35 -2.36 -10.08
C ALA A 147 0.34 -3.10 -8.92
N VAL A 148 1.26 -4.00 -9.29
CA VAL A 148 2.12 -4.75 -8.36
C VAL A 148 3.58 -4.42 -8.65
N ILE A 149 4.34 -4.05 -7.63
CA ILE A 149 5.78 -3.83 -7.67
C ILE A 149 6.48 -4.97 -6.93
N VAL A 150 7.37 -5.69 -7.62
CA VAL A 150 8.23 -6.72 -7.02
C VAL A 150 9.64 -6.15 -6.85
N VAL A 151 10.07 -5.98 -5.60
CA VAL A 151 11.35 -5.29 -5.28
C VAL A 151 12.55 -6.25 -5.30
N GLU A 152 12.45 -7.36 -4.62
CA GLU A 152 13.42 -8.45 -4.66
C GLU A 152 12.69 -9.79 -4.67
N ALA A 153 13.14 -10.71 -5.52
CA ALA A 153 12.62 -12.07 -5.56
C ALA A 153 13.67 -13.06 -6.07
N ALA A 154 13.93 -14.12 -5.31
CA ALA A 154 14.63 -15.27 -5.83
C ALA A 154 13.69 -16.09 -6.74
N GLU A 155 14.24 -17.00 -7.56
CA GLU A 155 13.47 -17.83 -8.53
C GLU A 155 12.30 -18.63 -7.90
N ARG A 156 12.42 -18.97 -6.61
CA ARG A 156 11.39 -19.70 -5.86
C ARG A 156 10.71 -18.84 -4.80
N SER A 157 10.67 -17.52 -5.02
CA SER A 157 10.05 -16.59 -4.08
C SER A 157 8.51 -16.64 -4.14
N GLY A 158 7.84 -16.55 -2.99
CA GLY A 158 6.39 -16.40 -2.92
C GLY A 158 5.88 -15.11 -3.58
N ALA A 159 6.72 -14.09 -3.75
CA ALA A 159 6.38 -12.87 -4.47
C ALA A 159 6.16 -13.12 -5.98
N LEU A 160 6.80 -14.12 -6.55
CA LEU A 160 6.57 -14.53 -7.95
C LEU A 160 5.17 -15.13 -8.16
N ILE A 161 4.55 -15.67 -7.11
CA ILE A 161 3.14 -16.09 -7.17
C ILE A 161 2.25 -14.86 -7.33
N THR A 162 2.52 -13.79 -6.56
CA THR A 162 1.79 -12.52 -6.70
C THR A 162 1.98 -11.91 -8.08
N ALA A 163 3.22 -11.93 -8.62
CA ALA A 163 3.52 -11.44 -9.97
C ALA A 163 2.75 -12.23 -11.05
N ARG A 164 2.70 -13.56 -10.93
CA ARG A 164 1.95 -14.41 -11.87
C ARG A 164 0.45 -14.11 -11.82
N LEU A 165 -0.11 -13.96 -10.62
CA LEU A 165 -1.51 -13.59 -10.46
C LEU A 165 -1.79 -12.18 -11.04
N ALA A 166 -0.85 -11.21 -10.91
CA ALA A 166 -0.99 -9.90 -11.53
C ALA A 166 -1.12 -10.01 -13.04
N MET A 167 -0.25 -10.79 -13.70
CA MET A 167 -0.34 -11.04 -15.15
C MET A 167 -1.64 -11.76 -15.53
N GLU A 168 -2.07 -12.76 -14.76
CA GLU A 168 -3.28 -13.53 -15.01
C GLU A 168 -4.55 -12.66 -14.95
N TYR A 169 -4.60 -11.72 -14.00
CA TYR A 169 -5.76 -10.84 -13.81
C TYR A 169 -5.64 -9.48 -14.51
N GLY A 170 -4.63 -9.29 -15.39
CA GLY A 170 -4.43 -8.07 -16.15
C GLY A 170 -4.10 -6.85 -15.25
N VAL A 171 -3.41 -7.08 -14.15
CA VAL A 171 -2.89 -6.03 -13.26
C VAL A 171 -1.46 -5.70 -13.66
N ASP A 172 -1.17 -4.42 -13.84
CA ASP A 172 0.14 -3.98 -14.28
C ASP A 172 1.25 -4.45 -13.32
N LEU A 173 2.33 -4.97 -13.90
CA LEU A 173 3.42 -5.56 -13.15
C LEU A 173 4.70 -4.75 -13.35
N PHE A 174 5.29 -4.33 -12.25
CA PHE A 174 6.59 -3.67 -12.19
C PHE A 174 7.59 -4.53 -11.44
N ALA A 175 8.85 -4.46 -11.84
CA ALA A 175 9.92 -5.16 -11.15
C ALA A 175 11.18 -4.28 -11.06
N VAL A 176 11.89 -4.42 -9.96
CA VAL A 176 13.16 -3.71 -9.74
C VAL A 176 14.28 -4.58 -10.28
N PRO A 177 15.11 -4.07 -11.23
CA PRO A 177 16.26 -4.78 -11.71
C PRO A 177 17.35 -4.88 -10.63
N GLY A 178 18.19 -5.89 -10.74
CA GLY A 178 19.32 -6.04 -9.84
C GLY A 178 20.45 -6.85 -10.47
N ASP A 179 21.52 -7.06 -9.71
CA ASP A 179 22.72 -7.74 -10.19
C ASP A 179 22.41 -9.14 -10.70
N LEU A 180 22.95 -9.54 -11.85
CA LEU A 180 22.68 -10.82 -12.50
C LEU A 180 23.09 -12.02 -11.65
N ASP A 181 24.18 -11.88 -10.89
CA ASP A 181 24.71 -12.97 -10.06
C ASP A 181 24.05 -13.07 -8.69
N ARG A 182 23.20 -12.11 -8.35
CA ARG A 182 22.54 -12.07 -7.05
C ARG A 182 21.24 -12.87 -7.06
N GLU A 183 21.15 -13.88 -6.20
CA GLU A 183 19.99 -14.74 -6.10
C GLU A 183 18.67 -13.96 -5.90
N THR A 184 18.69 -12.91 -5.08
CA THR A 184 17.50 -12.08 -4.77
C THR A 184 17.01 -11.25 -5.95
N SER A 185 17.79 -11.10 -7.03
CA SER A 185 17.44 -10.36 -8.23
C SER A 185 17.02 -11.25 -9.40
N ARG A 186 17.31 -12.55 -9.36
CA ARG A 186 17.03 -13.47 -10.49
C ARG A 186 15.55 -13.48 -10.86
N GLY A 187 14.66 -13.50 -9.86
CA GLY A 187 13.22 -13.50 -10.10
C GLY A 187 12.73 -12.18 -10.68
N THR A 188 13.17 -11.03 -10.18
CA THR A 188 12.77 -9.72 -10.71
C THR A 188 13.32 -9.49 -12.10
N ASN A 189 14.59 -9.83 -12.37
CA ASN A 189 15.18 -9.76 -13.71
C ASN A 189 14.43 -10.65 -14.70
N ARG A 190 13.97 -11.83 -14.27
CA ARG A 190 13.15 -12.71 -15.10
C ARG A 190 11.79 -12.09 -15.40
N LEU A 191 11.11 -11.49 -14.41
CA LEU A 191 9.86 -10.78 -14.64
C LEU A 191 10.00 -9.64 -15.67
N ILE A 192 11.10 -8.89 -15.63
CA ILE A 192 11.40 -7.85 -16.61
C ILE A 192 11.57 -8.45 -18.01
N SER A 193 12.32 -9.55 -18.11
CA SER A 193 12.48 -10.28 -19.38
C SER A 193 11.16 -10.83 -19.93
N ASP A 194 10.22 -11.15 -19.05
CA ASP A 194 8.88 -11.66 -19.39
C ASP A 194 7.86 -10.53 -19.60
N GLY A 195 8.27 -9.23 -19.57
CA GLY A 195 7.46 -8.07 -19.92
C GLY A 195 7.02 -7.18 -18.75
N ALA A 196 7.46 -7.43 -17.52
CA ALA A 196 7.20 -6.51 -16.43
C ALA A 196 7.92 -5.16 -16.65
N HIS A 197 7.28 -4.05 -16.30
CA HIS A 197 7.86 -2.71 -16.41
C HIS A 197 9.04 -2.56 -15.43
N PRO A 198 10.24 -2.20 -15.89
CA PRO A 198 11.36 -1.99 -14.98
C PRO A 198 11.22 -0.66 -14.22
N ILE A 199 11.53 -0.68 -12.92
CA ILE A 199 11.75 0.53 -12.14
C ILE A 199 13.25 0.74 -12.01
N VAL A 200 13.79 1.68 -12.77
CA VAL A 200 15.24 1.90 -12.88
C VAL A 200 15.79 2.85 -11.82
N ALA A 201 14.93 3.69 -11.22
CA ALA A 201 15.30 4.56 -10.11
C ALA A 201 14.13 4.67 -9.10
N ALA A 202 14.45 4.64 -7.81
CA ALA A 202 13.42 4.74 -6.77
C ALA A 202 12.66 6.07 -6.80
N GLY A 203 13.34 7.15 -7.18
CA GLY A 203 12.75 8.49 -7.31
C GLY A 203 11.76 8.62 -8.48
N GLU A 204 11.82 7.73 -9.46
CA GLU A 204 10.96 7.73 -10.66
C GLU A 204 9.75 6.79 -10.53
N VAL A 205 9.56 6.14 -9.39
CA VAL A 205 8.48 5.16 -9.21
C VAL A 205 7.09 5.77 -9.46
N VAL A 206 6.88 7.01 -9.05
CA VAL A 206 5.61 7.73 -9.23
C VAL A 206 5.35 7.96 -10.72
N GLU A 207 6.31 8.52 -11.44
CA GLU A 207 6.20 8.77 -12.89
C GLU A 207 6.00 7.47 -13.68
N ALA A 208 6.68 6.40 -13.29
CA ALA A 208 6.52 5.09 -13.92
C ALA A 208 5.09 4.55 -13.72
N LEU A 209 4.53 4.68 -12.52
CA LEU A 209 3.16 4.29 -12.22
C LEU A 209 2.16 5.17 -12.97
N GLU A 210 2.29 6.50 -12.92
CA GLU A 210 1.37 7.43 -13.59
C GLU A 210 1.29 7.21 -15.09
N ARG A 211 2.41 6.85 -15.70
CA ARG A 211 2.50 6.55 -17.14
C ARG A 211 1.67 5.33 -17.54
N VAL A 212 1.53 4.34 -16.66
CA VAL A 212 0.90 3.04 -16.95
C VAL A 212 -0.51 2.96 -16.38
N VAL A 213 -0.67 3.32 -15.10
CA VAL A 213 -1.97 3.17 -14.39
C VAL A 213 -2.72 4.50 -14.21
N GLY A 214 -2.13 5.61 -14.62
CA GLY A 214 -2.68 6.95 -14.43
C GLY A 214 -2.42 7.52 -13.02
N PRO A 215 -2.81 8.78 -12.78
CA PRO A 215 -2.53 9.47 -11.53
C PRO A 215 -3.31 8.89 -10.34
N ALA A 216 -2.76 9.02 -9.14
CA ALA A 216 -3.35 8.51 -7.90
C ALA A 216 -4.69 9.16 -7.51
N GLY A 217 -5.08 10.22 -8.15
CA GLY A 217 -6.23 11.02 -7.72
C GLY A 217 -5.92 11.90 -6.49
N PRO A 218 -6.84 12.79 -6.11
CA PRO A 218 -6.65 13.68 -4.98
C PRO A 218 -6.47 12.88 -3.68
N ARG A 219 -5.47 13.22 -2.91
CA ARG A 219 -5.19 12.56 -1.62
C ARG A 219 -6.38 12.72 -0.67
N PRO A 220 -6.97 11.64 -0.12
CA PRO A 220 -7.78 11.76 1.09
C PRO A 220 -6.84 12.04 2.26
N HIS A 221 -6.78 13.29 2.70
CA HIS A 221 -5.73 13.75 3.61
C HIS A 221 -6.01 13.54 5.09
N ARG A 222 -4.92 13.31 5.85
CA ARG A 222 -4.85 13.41 7.31
C ARG A 222 -5.38 14.73 7.91
N LEU A 223 -5.62 15.75 7.11
CA LEU A 223 -6.16 17.02 7.62
C LEU A 223 -7.66 17.03 7.86
N ALA A 224 -8.44 16.23 7.15
CA ALA A 224 -9.87 16.19 7.40
C ALA A 224 -10.24 15.79 8.85
N PRO A 225 -9.54 14.84 9.50
CA PRO A 225 -9.73 14.56 10.93
C PRO A 225 -9.08 15.58 11.88
N LEU A 226 -8.05 16.33 11.43
CA LEU A 226 -7.36 17.31 12.25
C LEU A 226 -8.04 18.67 12.26
N LEU A 227 -8.90 18.93 11.27
CA LEU A 227 -9.68 20.16 11.17
C LEU A 227 -11.11 19.94 11.73
N ASP A 228 -11.21 19.70 13.02
CA ASP A 228 -12.50 19.81 13.73
C ASP A 228 -13.03 21.26 13.72
N GLY A 229 -12.29 22.18 13.11
CA GLY A 229 -12.58 23.59 12.94
C GLY A 229 -11.48 24.33 12.18
N PRO A 230 -11.64 25.63 11.92
CA PRO A 230 -10.61 26.45 11.29
C PRO A 230 -9.32 26.45 12.13
N MET A 231 -8.16 26.23 11.47
CA MET A 231 -6.84 26.24 12.10
C MET A 231 -5.89 27.19 11.38
N PHE A 232 -4.99 27.81 12.12
CA PHE A 232 -3.92 28.60 11.51
C PHE A 232 -2.81 27.69 10.93
N VAL A 233 -2.08 28.20 9.94
CA VAL A 233 -0.97 27.47 9.29
C VAL A 233 0.07 26.98 10.29
N HIS A 234 0.39 27.76 11.33
CA HIS A 234 1.37 27.39 12.35
C HIS A 234 0.87 26.28 13.29
N GLU A 235 -0.44 26.21 13.56
CA GLU A 235 -1.04 25.13 14.35
C GLU A 235 -1.01 23.82 13.57
N ILE A 236 -1.29 23.88 12.26
CA ILE A 236 -1.19 22.73 11.34
C ILE A 236 0.28 22.28 11.26
N ALA A 237 1.23 23.20 11.13
CA ALA A 237 2.65 22.89 11.11
C ALA A 237 3.08 22.16 12.38
N ALA A 238 2.68 22.65 13.55
CA ALA A 238 2.99 22.03 14.83
C ALA A 238 2.33 20.63 14.98
N SER A 239 1.08 20.46 14.55
CA SER A 239 0.36 19.19 14.65
C SER A 239 0.93 18.08 13.75
N LEU A 240 1.63 18.48 12.67
CA LEU A 240 2.20 17.56 11.69
C LEU A 240 3.73 17.44 11.78
N ASP A 241 4.34 18.09 12.77
CA ASP A 241 5.81 18.17 12.93
C ASP A 241 6.53 18.65 11.64
N LEU A 242 5.98 19.73 11.06
CA LEU A 242 6.45 20.35 9.83
C LEU A 242 6.97 21.76 10.11
N THR A 243 7.85 22.24 9.26
CA THR A 243 8.14 23.68 9.17
C THR A 243 6.92 24.44 8.64
N ILE A 244 6.80 25.73 8.97
CA ILE A 244 5.71 26.59 8.45
C ILE A 244 5.70 26.62 6.92
N GLY A 245 6.88 26.61 6.28
CA GLY A 245 7.00 26.58 4.81
C GLY A 245 6.48 25.29 4.19
N GLU A 246 6.77 24.12 4.80
CA GLU A 246 6.25 22.83 4.38
C GLU A 246 4.74 22.72 4.59
N ALA A 247 4.25 23.20 5.70
CA ALA A 247 2.81 23.26 5.97
C ALA A 247 2.09 24.18 4.97
N ALA A 248 2.61 25.36 4.69
CA ALA A 248 2.04 26.27 3.72
C ALA A 248 1.98 25.68 2.30
N ARG A 249 3.07 25.01 1.86
CA ARG A 249 3.09 24.31 0.57
C ARG A 249 2.02 23.22 0.52
N ARG A 250 1.92 22.38 1.56
CA ARG A 250 0.89 21.33 1.65
C ARG A 250 -0.53 21.91 1.65
N ILE A 251 -0.78 22.99 2.38
CA ILE A 251 -2.08 23.65 2.41
C ILE A 251 -2.46 24.13 1.00
N GLY A 252 -1.52 24.71 0.25
CA GLY A 252 -1.74 25.10 -1.15
C GLY A 252 -2.11 23.92 -2.05
N GLU A 253 -1.45 22.77 -1.88
CA GLU A 253 -1.78 21.53 -2.60
C GLU A 253 -3.20 21.05 -2.25
N TRP A 254 -3.62 21.16 -0.98
CA TRP A 254 -4.96 20.77 -0.53
C TRP A 254 -6.05 21.74 -0.99
N GLU A 255 -5.74 23.02 -1.07
CA GLU A 255 -6.66 24.02 -1.60
C GLU A 255 -6.90 23.80 -3.09
N LEU A 256 -5.84 23.54 -3.87
CA LEU A 256 -5.94 23.16 -5.29
C LEU A 256 -6.73 21.87 -5.49
N ALA A 257 -6.65 20.92 -4.56
CA ALA A 257 -7.42 19.69 -4.58
C ALA A 257 -8.87 19.85 -4.07
N GLY A 258 -9.29 21.06 -3.66
CA GLY A 258 -10.63 21.33 -3.15
C GLY A 258 -10.92 20.71 -1.77
N LEU A 259 -9.89 20.32 -1.02
CA LEU A 259 -10.03 19.66 0.30
C LEU A 259 -10.13 20.66 1.43
N VAL A 260 -9.49 21.80 1.28
CA VAL A 260 -9.51 22.92 2.23
C VAL A 260 -9.69 24.25 1.49
N ARG A 261 -10.04 25.29 2.21
CA ARG A 261 -10.03 26.67 1.73
C ARG A 261 -9.35 27.57 2.76
N LEU A 262 -8.68 28.62 2.30
CA LEU A 262 -8.13 29.66 3.14
C LEU A 262 -9.17 30.78 3.31
N VAL A 263 -9.59 31.01 4.54
CA VAL A 263 -10.55 32.07 4.90
C VAL A 263 -10.01 32.89 6.08
N GLY A 264 -9.73 34.16 5.87
CA GLY A 264 -9.25 35.07 6.93
C GLY A 264 -7.90 34.66 7.55
N GLY A 265 -7.03 33.90 6.80
CA GLY A 265 -5.74 33.42 7.29
C GLY A 265 -5.82 32.08 8.03
N MET A 266 -7.01 31.50 8.15
CA MET A 266 -7.24 30.15 8.68
C MET A 266 -7.55 29.17 7.55
N VAL A 267 -7.22 27.93 7.77
CA VAL A 267 -7.47 26.79 6.87
C VAL A 267 -8.74 26.08 7.36
N GLU A 268 -9.73 25.98 6.50
CA GLU A 268 -11.00 25.30 6.77
C GLU A 268 -11.18 24.09 5.86
N PRO A 269 -11.70 22.95 6.36
CA PRO A 269 -12.06 21.83 5.48
C PRO A 269 -13.25 22.21 4.59
N VAL A 270 -13.21 21.83 3.33
CA VAL A 270 -14.37 21.88 2.43
C VAL A 270 -15.22 20.65 2.74
N ARG A 271 -16.44 20.90 3.24
CA ARG A 271 -17.42 19.86 3.58
C ARG A 271 -18.15 19.36 2.32
#